data_043a5f79ce5bd91a04df81f3d20636f9
#
_entry.id   043a5f79ce5bd91a04df81f3d20636f9
#
_cell.length_a   1.000
_cell.length_b   1.000
_cell.length_c   1.000
_cell.angle_alpha   90.00
_cell.angle_beta   90.00
_cell.angle_gamma   90.00
#
_symmetry.space_group_name_H-M   'P 1'
#
loop_
_entity.id
_entity.type
_entity.pdbx_description
1 polymer ?
#
loop_
_entity_poly.entity_id
_entity_poly.type
_entity_poly.pdbx_seq_one_letter_code
_entity_poly.pdbx_strand_id
1 'polypeptide(L)'
;MENTKICQSCGMPLTSSDMFATEKDGTVNEDYCKWCYDKGEFIDKCSMEEFIDKCSQFGEQAGMTNDQMREYCTKLFPTLKRWKK
;
A
#
# COMPACT_ATOMS: atom_id res chain seq x y z
N MET A 1 14.71 -7.44 -14.15
CA MET A 1 14.16 -7.15 -14.02
C MET A 1 13.16 -7.03 -13.80
N GLU A 2 12.82 -7.14 -13.63
CA GLU A 2 11.80 -7.01 -13.67
C GLU A 2 11.13 -6.07 -12.99
N ASN A 3 10.18 -5.56 -13.32
CA ASN A 3 9.38 -4.50 -12.75
C ASN A 3 8.48 -5.05 -11.68
N THR A 4 8.94 -5.00 -10.46
CA THR A 4 8.09 -5.36 -9.35
C THR A 4 7.07 -4.24 -9.17
N LYS A 5 5.80 -4.57 -9.23
CA LYS A 5 4.74 -3.60 -8.97
C LYS A 5 4.69 -3.33 -7.48
N ILE A 6 4.27 -2.13 -7.12
CA ILE A 6 4.06 -1.79 -5.71
C ILE A 6 2.59 -1.41 -5.52
N CYS A 7 2.10 -1.63 -4.31
CA CYS A 7 0.74 -1.23 -3.96
C CYS A 7 0.61 0.29 -4.03
N GLN A 8 -0.37 0.78 -4.77
CA GLN A 8 -0.58 2.22 -4.97
C GLN A 8 -1.28 2.86 -3.78
N SER A 9 -1.33 2.18 -2.66
CA SER A 9 -1.88 2.69 -1.41
C SER A 9 -0.84 2.69 -0.31
N CYS A 10 -0.14 1.57 -0.09
CA CYS A 10 0.84 1.45 1.00
C CYS A 10 2.29 1.31 0.51
N GLY A 11 2.51 1.14 -0.79
CA GLY A 11 3.85 1.04 -1.34
C GLY A 11 4.53 -0.30 -1.15
N MET A 12 3.80 -1.30 -0.65
CA MET A 12 4.38 -2.62 -0.43
C MET A 12 4.64 -3.32 -1.77
N PRO A 13 5.80 -3.99 -1.93
CA PRO A 13 6.05 -4.73 -3.16
C PRO A 13 5.05 -5.87 -3.36
N LEU A 14 4.51 -5.97 -4.55
CA LEU A 14 3.55 -7.02 -4.91
C LEU A 14 4.32 -8.09 -5.69
N THR A 15 4.87 -9.03 -4.94
CA THR A 15 5.79 -10.01 -5.51
C THR A 15 5.13 -11.32 -5.92
N SER A 16 3.87 -11.53 -5.56
CA SER A 16 3.15 -12.73 -6.00
C SER A 16 1.69 -12.39 -6.28
N SER A 17 1.05 -13.23 -7.09
CA SER A 17 -0.31 -12.96 -7.55
C SER A 17 -1.35 -12.98 -6.43
N ASP A 18 -1.10 -13.72 -5.37
CA ASP A 18 -2.04 -13.77 -4.25
C ASP A 18 -1.96 -12.55 -3.34
N MET A 19 -1.04 -11.62 -3.61
CA MET A 19 -0.96 -10.36 -2.91
C MET A 19 -1.81 -9.26 -3.54
N PHE A 20 -2.30 -9.48 -4.76
CA PHE A 20 -3.10 -8.48 -5.46
C PHE A 20 -4.50 -8.36 -4.87
N ALA A 21 -5.06 -7.15 -4.97
CA ALA A 21 -6.43 -6.90 -4.56
C ALA A 21 -7.41 -7.45 -5.59
N THR A 22 -8.69 -7.40 -5.27
CA THR A 22 -9.75 -7.84 -6.19
C THR A 22 -10.79 -6.74 -6.33
N GLU A 23 -11.46 -6.75 -7.48
CA GLU A 23 -12.58 -5.88 -7.72
C GLU A 23 -13.87 -6.53 -7.23
N LYS A 24 -14.96 -5.80 -7.28
CA LYS A 24 -16.25 -6.28 -6.81
C LYS A 24 -16.70 -7.54 -7.54
N ASP A 25 -16.35 -7.67 -8.81
CA ASP A 25 -16.71 -8.84 -9.62
C ASP A 25 -15.70 -9.99 -9.51
N GLY A 26 -14.69 -9.85 -8.66
CA GLY A 26 -13.69 -10.87 -8.46
C GLY A 26 -12.47 -10.79 -9.36
N THR A 27 -12.43 -9.82 -10.28
CA THR A 27 -11.24 -9.66 -11.12
C THR A 27 -10.09 -9.08 -10.29
N VAL A 28 -8.87 -9.37 -10.72
CA VAL A 28 -7.67 -8.94 -10.00
C VAL A 28 -7.36 -7.47 -10.29
N ASN A 29 -7.04 -6.73 -9.24
CA ASN A 29 -6.55 -5.36 -9.35
C ASN A 29 -5.07 -5.35 -8.95
N GLU A 30 -4.20 -5.15 -9.92
CA GLU A 30 -2.75 -5.21 -9.70
C GLU A 30 -2.18 -3.91 -9.16
N ASP A 31 -3.00 -2.88 -9.00
CA ASP A 31 -2.54 -1.59 -8.48
C ASP A 31 -2.45 -1.57 -6.96
N TYR A 32 -3.19 -2.43 -6.28
CA TYR A 32 -3.29 -2.43 -4.82
C TYR A 32 -3.06 -3.83 -4.27
N CYS A 33 -2.70 -3.89 -2.98
CA CYS A 33 -2.58 -5.18 -2.31
C CYS A 33 -3.91 -5.55 -1.65
N LYS A 34 -4.09 -6.83 -1.38
CA LYS A 34 -5.34 -7.32 -0.79
C LYS A 34 -5.59 -6.80 0.62
N TRP A 35 -4.57 -6.26 1.27
CA TRP A 35 -4.72 -5.69 2.61
C TRP A 35 -5.15 -4.22 2.59
N CYS A 36 -5.10 -3.58 1.43
CA CYS A 36 -5.51 -2.19 1.28
C CYS A 36 -6.84 -2.06 0.55
N TYR A 37 -7.11 -2.98 -0.37
CA TYR A 37 -8.25 -2.87 -1.29
C TYR A 37 -8.82 -4.26 -1.49
N ASP A 38 -10.12 -4.41 -1.32
CA ASP A 38 -10.78 -5.70 -1.45
C ASP A 38 -12.19 -5.50 -1.98
N LYS A 39 -12.58 -6.34 -2.93
CA LYS A 39 -13.93 -6.35 -3.51
C LYS A 39 -14.39 -4.97 -4.00
N GLY A 40 -13.47 -4.23 -4.59
CA GLY A 40 -13.78 -2.94 -5.18
C GLY A 40 -13.76 -1.77 -4.21
N GLU A 41 -13.34 -1.98 -2.97
CA GLU A 41 -13.32 -0.93 -1.97
C GLU A 41 -12.03 -0.94 -1.18
N PHE A 42 -11.59 0.25 -0.77
CA PHE A 42 -10.47 0.33 0.17
C PHE A 42 -10.93 -0.14 1.55
N ILE A 43 -10.10 -0.98 2.18
CA ILE A 43 -10.42 -1.53 3.49
C ILE A 43 -10.36 -0.43 4.55
N ASP A 44 -9.28 0.38 4.52
CA ASP A 44 -9.12 1.50 5.43
C ASP A 44 -9.54 2.79 4.74
N LYS A 45 -10.58 3.43 5.29
CA LYS A 45 -11.08 4.69 4.73
C LYS A 45 -10.63 5.85 5.61
N CYS A 46 -9.31 6.02 5.69
CA CYS A 46 -8.70 7.04 6.53
C CYS A 46 -7.93 8.05 5.67
N SER A 47 -7.45 9.12 6.32
CA SER A 47 -6.61 10.09 5.65
C SER A 47 -5.22 9.51 5.40
N MET A 48 -4.44 10.18 4.53
CA MET A 48 -3.07 9.75 4.27
C MET A 48 -2.22 9.77 5.54
N GLU A 49 -2.40 10.80 6.38
CA GLU A 49 -1.65 10.89 7.62
C GLU A 49 -1.95 9.73 8.55
N GLU A 50 -3.22 9.38 8.69
CA GLU A 50 -3.61 8.24 9.52
C GLU A 50 -3.05 6.94 8.97
N PHE A 51 -3.04 6.82 7.66
CA PHE A 51 -2.51 5.62 7.01
C PHE A 51 -1.01 5.51 7.19
N ILE A 52 -0.30 6.65 7.12
CA ILE A 52 1.14 6.69 7.40
C ILE A 52 1.42 6.23 8.83
N ASP A 53 0.61 6.67 9.78
CA ASP A 53 0.76 6.23 11.17
C ASP A 53 0.62 4.72 11.30
N LYS A 54 -0.37 4.15 10.64
CA LYS A 54 -0.57 2.71 10.67
C LYS A 54 0.60 1.97 10.04
N CYS A 55 1.06 2.43 8.88
CA CYS A 55 2.14 1.79 8.16
C CYS A 55 3.48 1.91 8.90
N SER A 56 3.70 3.01 9.61
CA SER A 56 4.95 3.20 10.33
C SER A 56 5.16 2.14 11.41
N GLN A 57 4.08 1.57 11.93
CA GLN A 57 4.16 0.53 12.95
C GLN A 57 4.74 -0.78 12.40
N PHE A 58 4.77 -0.92 11.09
CA PHE A 58 5.34 -2.10 10.45
C PHE A 58 6.80 -1.93 10.05
N GLY A 59 7.43 -0.82 10.47
CA GLY A 59 8.81 -0.55 10.12
C GLY A 59 9.77 -1.66 10.55
N GLU A 60 9.58 -2.19 11.75
CA GLU A 60 10.43 -3.25 12.27
C GLU A 60 10.41 -4.47 11.36
N GLN A 61 9.28 -4.82 10.81
CA GLN A 61 9.15 -5.96 9.91
C GLN A 61 9.88 -5.74 8.59
N ALA A 62 10.08 -4.48 8.23
CA ALA A 62 10.82 -4.12 7.03
C ALA A 62 12.29 -3.80 7.31
N GLY A 63 12.73 -3.98 8.56
CA GLY A 63 14.10 -3.67 8.96
C GLY A 63 14.36 -2.18 9.20
N MET A 64 13.32 -1.42 9.47
CA MET A 64 13.40 0.03 9.66
C MET A 64 12.85 0.41 11.02
N THR A 65 13.29 1.55 11.54
CA THR A 65 12.63 2.11 12.73
C THR A 65 11.29 2.71 12.30
N ASN A 66 10.40 2.93 13.28
CA ASN A 66 9.12 3.55 12.99
C ASN A 66 9.30 4.94 12.35
N ASP A 67 10.28 5.70 12.83
CA ASP A 67 10.57 7.02 12.27
C ASP A 67 11.03 6.95 10.83
N GLN A 68 11.89 5.97 10.52
CA GLN A 68 12.36 5.76 9.15
C GLN A 68 11.22 5.35 8.24
N MET A 69 10.35 4.48 8.70
CA MET A 69 9.20 4.03 7.92
C MET A 69 8.23 5.19 7.68
N ARG A 70 7.99 6.01 8.70
CA ARG A 70 7.12 7.19 8.57
C ARG A 70 7.67 8.15 7.53
N GLU A 71 8.97 8.41 7.58
CA GLU A 71 9.60 9.30 6.61
C GLU A 71 9.50 8.75 5.20
N TYR A 72 9.74 7.46 5.04
CA TYR A 72 9.63 6.79 3.75
C TYR A 72 8.20 6.92 3.20
N CYS A 73 7.21 6.63 4.03
CA CYS A 73 5.80 6.73 3.62
C CYS A 73 5.41 8.16 3.28
N THR A 74 5.89 9.13 4.07
CA THR A 74 5.57 10.54 3.85
C THR A 74 6.07 11.02 2.48
N LYS A 75 7.21 10.50 2.05
CA LYS A 75 7.77 10.85 0.74
C LYS A 75 7.13 10.06 -0.39
N LEU A 76 6.80 8.80 -0.14
CA LEU A 76 6.30 7.91 -1.18
C LEU A 76 4.81 8.11 -1.45
N PHE A 77 4.00 8.18 -0.41
CA PHE A 77 2.53 8.15 -0.56
C PHE A 77 1.99 9.22 -1.51
N PRO A 78 2.46 10.47 -1.47
CA PRO A 78 1.91 11.47 -2.41
C PRO A 78 2.14 11.14 -3.88
N THR A 79 3.04 10.20 -4.17
CA THR A 79 3.29 9.75 -5.55
C THR A 79 2.41 8.56 -5.93
N LEU A 80 1.76 7.94 -4.97
CA LEU A 80 0.94 6.76 -5.21
C LEU A 80 -0.44 7.15 -5.72
N LYS A 81 -1.02 6.27 -6.52
CA LYS A 81 -2.27 6.52 -7.21
C LYS A 81 -3.41 6.90 -6.26
N ARG A 82 -3.51 6.25 -5.11
CA ARG A 82 -4.57 6.53 -4.15
C ARG A 82 -4.47 7.92 -3.54
N TRP A 83 -3.25 8.39 -3.29
CA TRP A 83 -3.02 9.63 -2.56
C TRP A 83 -2.65 10.80 -3.46
N LYS A 84 -2.31 10.52 -4.70
CA LYS A 84 -1.93 11.54 -5.67
C LYS A 84 -3.14 12.38 -6.05
N LYS A 85 -2.95 13.69 -6.05
CA LYS A 85 -4.01 14.63 -6.44
C LYS A 85 -3.88 15.04 -7.88
#